data_6aebb1ce37aa9ea6e4dadcf2d4410eca
#
_entry.id   6aebb1ce37aa9ea6e4dadcf2d4410eca
#
_cell.length_a   1.000
_cell.length_b   1.000
_cell.length_c   1.000
_cell.angle_alpha   90.00
_cell.angle_beta   90.00
_cell.angle_gamma   90.00
#
_symmetry.space_group_name_H-M   'P 1'
#
loop_
_entity.id
_entity.type
_entity.pdbx_description
1 polymer ?
#
loop_
_entity_poly.entity_id
_entity_poly.type
_entity_poly.pdbx_seq_one_letter_code
_entity_poly.pdbx_strand_id
1 'polypeptide(L)'
;SLVATDPQTDVAVIKVDETGLTPVSFGDMTSLSVGDLAVAIGNPLGTLSGTATEGIISALEREITIDGKSMSLIQTSASINPGNSGGGLFDQYGHLIGMVVAKSSGSDVEGLGFAIPADTVSKVAKSLIEHGYVADRPVAGITIVDLTDANDAMQYGVDLTGVYIKD
;
A
#
# COMPACT_ATOMS: atom_id res chain seq x y z
N SER A 1 1.79 19.58 5.99
CA SER A 1 1.91 18.88 7.30
C SER A 1 1.44 17.43 7.18
N LEU A 2 2.00 16.53 8.00
CA LEU A 2 1.50 15.16 8.15
C LEU A 2 0.22 15.21 8.99
N VAL A 3 -0.84 14.52 8.52
CA VAL A 3 -2.09 14.35 9.27
C VAL A 3 -2.01 13.09 10.12
N ALA A 4 -1.87 11.93 9.46
CA ALA A 4 -1.73 10.63 10.13
C ALA A 4 -1.19 9.57 9.15
N THR A 5 -0.79 8.42 9.70
CA THR A 5 -0.27 7.28 8.93
C THR A 5 -0.90 5.98 9.39
N ASP A 6 -1.03 5.04 8.48
CA ASP A 6 -1.35 3.65 8.77
C ASP A 6 -0.27 2.72 8.23
N PRO A 7 0.69 2.29 9.07
CA PRO A 7 1.76 1.40 8.64
C PRO A 7 1.29 0.03 8.13
N GLN A 8 0.07 -0.40 8.49
CA GLN A 8 -0.43 -1.72 8.08
C GLN A 8 -0.87 -1.73 6.62
N THR A 9 -1.48 -0.65 6.13
CA THR A 9 -1.89 -0.51 4.72
C THR A 9 -0.93 0.31 3.89
N ASP A 10 0.17 0.80 4.48
CA ASP A 10 1.16 1.69 3.83
C ASP A 10 0.55 2.98 3.27
N VAL A 11 -0.46 3.54 3.97
CA VAL A 11 -1.14 4.78 3.61
C VAL A 11 -0.77 5.89 4.57
N ALA A 12 -0.42 7.05 4.04
CA ALA A 12 -0.21 8.28 4.80
C ALA A 12 -1.08 9.41 4.23
N VAL A 13 -1.60 10.26 5.10
CA VAL A 13 -2.33 11.48 4.72
C VAL A 13 -1.49 12.70 5.06
N ILE A 14 -1.24 13.52 4.05
CA ILE A 14 -0.57 14.82 4.20
C ILE A 14 -1.53 15.94 3.81
N LYS A 15 -1.39 17.09 4.47
CA LYS A 15 -2.14 18.30 4.17
C LYS A 15 -1.20 19.38 3.65
N VAL A 16 -1.62 20.03 2.57
CA VAL A 16 -0.99 21.23 2.01
C VAL A 16 -1.96 22.41 2.09
N ASP A 17 -1.44 23.62 2.29
CA ASP A 17 -2.23 24.84 2.38
C ASP A 17 -2.26 25.55 1.01
N GLU A 18 -2.72 24.79 -0.01
CA GLU A 18 -2.88 25.28 -1.38
C GLU A 18 -4.36 25.37 -1.75
N THR A 19 -4.67 26.31 -2.64
CA THR A 19 -6.02 26.52 -3.14
C THR A 19 -6.08 26.30 -4.65
N GLY A 20 -7.26 25.99 -5.18
CA GLY A 20 -7.47 25.80 -6.63
C GLY A 20 -6.95 24.46 -7.15
N LEU A 21 -6.64 23.51 -6.27
CA LEU A 21 -6.26 22.15 -6.67
C LEU A 21 -7.48 21.40 -7.22
N THR A 22 -7.27 20.64 -8.30
CA THR A 22 -8.30 19.75 -8.85
C THR A 22 -8.23 18.40 -8.14
N PRO A 23 -9.28 18.00 -7.40
CA PRO A 23 -9.29 16.69 -6.75
C PRO A 23 -9.40 15.58 -7.79
N VAL A 24 -8.79 14.44 -7.48
CA VAL A 24 -8.94 13.23 -8.28
C VAL A 24 -10.31 12.61 -8.05
N SER A 25 -10.90 12.03 -9.10
CA SER A 25 -12.09 11.19 -8.99
C SER A 25 -11.68 9.74 -8.76
N PHE A 26 -12.31 9.09 -7.78
CA PHE A 26 -12.10 7.66 -7.54
C PHE A 26 -12.88 6.82 -8.57
N GLY A 27 -12.25 5.76 -9.08
CA GLY A 27 -12.88 4.80 -9.98
C GLY A 27 -13.80 3.84 -9.23
N ASP A 28 -14.71 3.22 -9.99
CA ASP A 28 -15.56 2.14 -9.48
C ASP A 28 -14.81 0.80 -9.58
N MET A 29 -14.34 0.32 -8.44
CA MET A 29 -13.58 -0.93 -8.35
C MET A 29 -14.40 -2.16 -8.76
N THR A 30 -15.75 -2.07 -8.70
CA THR A 30 -16.63 -3.20 -9.08
C THR A 30 -16.72 -3.40 -10.59
N SER A 31 -16.42 -2.38 -11.37
CA SER A 31 -16.40 -2.41 -12.83
C SER A 31 -15.05 -2.74 -13.43
N LEU A 32 -13.99 -2.75 -12.60
CA LEU A 32 -12.63 -2.99 -13.05
C LEU A 32 -12.40 -4.47 -13.38
N SER A 33 -11.74 -4.73 -14.50
CA SER A 33 -11.49 -6.08 -15.00
C SER A 33 -10.03 -6.30 -15.38
N VAL A 34 -9.58 -7.54 -15.31
CA VAL A 34 -8.27 -7.93 -15.85
C VAL A 34 -8.24 -7.66 -17.36
N GLY A 35 -7.20 -7.00 -17.82
CA GLY A 35 -7.07 -6.54 -19.20
C GLY A 35 -7.40 -5.06 -19.39
N ASP A 36 -8.04 -4.39 -18.44
CA ASP A 36 -8.31 -2.96 -18.53
C ASP A 36 -7.03 -2.15 -18.55
N LEU A 37 -7.03 -1.05 -19.27
CA LEU A 37 -5.91 -0.11 -19.33
C LEU A 37 -5.64 0.48 -17.95
N ALA A 38 -4.37 0.51 -17.59
CA ALA A 38 -3.88 1.11 -16.35
C ALA A 38 -2.71 2.06 -16.64
N VAL A 39 -2.78 3.27 -16.10
CA VAL A 39 -1.74 4.30 -16.23
C VAL A 39 -1.23 4.65 -14.84
N ALA A 40 0.05 4.37 -14.57
CA ALA A 40 0.70 4.81 -13.34
C ALA A 40 1.36 6.19 -13.56
N ILE A 41 1.07 7.12 -12.65
CA ILE A 41 1.64 8.48 -12.69
C ILE A 41 2.41 8.71 -11.39
N GLY A 42 3.67 9.13 -11.53
CA GLY A 42 4.56 9.34 -10.40
C GLY A 42 5.63 10.38 -10.65
N ASN A 43 6.64 10.39 -9.77
CA ASN A 43 7.80 11.26 -9.87
C ASN A 43 9.09 10.43 -9.72
N PRO A 44 9.45 9.61 -10.71
CA PRO A 44 10.66 8.80 -10.66
C PRO A 44 11.89 9.66 -10.36
N LEU A 45 12.76 9.15 -9.48
CA LEU A 45 14.00 9.82 -9.07
C LEU A 45 13.82 11.21 -8.40
N GLY A 46 12.58 11.60 -8.07
CA GLY A 46 12.25 12.90 -7.47
C GLY A 46 12.45 14.12 -8.39
N THR A 47 12.85 13.89 -9.63
CA THR A 47 13.18 14.96 -10.61
C THR A 47 12.34 14.90 -11.89
N LEU A 48 11.61 13.79 -12.10
CA LEU A 48 10.80 13.56 -13.29
C LEU A 48 9.30 13.56 -12.94
N SER A 49 8.82 14.69 -12.39
CA SER A 49 7.41 14.82 -11.99
C SER A 49 6.47 14.66 -13.21
N GLY A 50 5.35 13.95 -12.97
CA GLY A 50 4.35 13.70 -14.02
C GLY A 50 4.76 12.62 -15.03
N THR A 51 5.78 11.81 -14.74
CA THR A 51 6.08 10.63 -15.58
C THR A 51 4.91 9.66 -15.51
N ALA A 52 4.38 9.31 -16.68
CA ALA A 52 3.34 8.32 -16.85
C ALA A 52 3.90 7.06 -17.51
N THR A 53 3.49 5.90 -17.00
CA THR A 53 3.75 4.59 -17.60
C THR A 53 2.44 3.86 -17.79
N GLU A 54 2.28 3.16 -18.92
CA GLU A 54 1.06 2.43 -19.26
C GLU A 54 1.23 0.93 -19.14
N GLY A 55 0.13 0.26 -18.95
CA GLY A 55 0.01 -1.19 -18.91
C GLY A 55 -1.45 -1.60 -18.78
N ILE A 56 -1.67 -2.81 -18.28
CA ILE A 56 -3.02 -3.33 -18.00
C ILE A 56 -3.12 -3.79 -16.57
N ILE A 57 -4.34 -3.97 -16.10
CA ILE A 57 -4.64 -4.71 -14.87
C ILE A 57 -4.35 -6.18 -15.13
N SER A 58 -3.41 -6.75 -14.39
CA SER A 58 -3.01 -8.16 -14.50
C SER A 58 -3.71 -9.05 -13.48
N ALA A 59 -4.09 -8.50 -12.32
CA ALA A 59 -4.94 -9.15 -11.31
C ALA A 59 -5.59 -8.08 -10.41
N LEU A 60 -6.76 -8.38 -9.85
CA LEU A 60 -7.50 -7.44 -8.98
C LEU A 60 -7.23 -7.66 -7.50
N GLU A 61 -7.03 -8.90 -7.09
CA GLU A 61 -6.83 -9.32 -5.70
C GLU A 61 -5.65 -10.26 -5.63
N ARG A 62 -4.46 -9.70 -5.45
CA ARG A 62 -3.23 -10.47 -5.30
C ARG A 62 -2.74 -10.33 -3.87
N GLU A 63 -2.76 -11.43 -3.12
CA GLU A 63 -2.16 -11.47 -1.79
C GLU A 63 -0.63 -11.41 -1.93
N ILE A 64 -0.05 -10.31 -1.46
CA ILE A 64 1.40 -10.05 -1.51
C ILE A 64 1.87 -9.71 -0.10
N THR A 65 2.99 -10.29 0.31
CA THR A 65 3.67 -9.92 1.55
C THR A 65 4.77 -8.89 1.24
N ILE A 66 4.61 -7.68 1.77
CA ILE A 66 5.59 -6.60 1.68
C ILE A 66 6.01 -6.26 3.11
N ASP A 67 7.30 -6.29 3.40
CA ASP A 67 7.89 -6.00 4.72
C ASP A 67 7.17 -6.74 5.87
N GLY A 68 6.88 -8.04 5.64
CA GLY A 68 6.21 -8.91 6.60
C GLY A 68 4.70 -8.69 6.77
N LYS A 69 4.08 -7.83 5.95
CA LYS A 69 2.63 -7.54 5.98
C LYS A 69 1.97 -8.12 4.74
N SER A 70 0.92 -8.93 4.93
CA SER A 70 0.09 -9.43 3.84
C SER A 70 -0.93 -8.37 3.43
N MET A 71 -0.99 -8.06 2.15
CA MET A 71 -1.86 -7.05 1.56
C MET A 71 -2.52 -7.62 0.31
N SER A 72 -3.81 -7.34 0.11
CA SER A 72 -4.51 -7.62 -1.14
C SER A 72 -4.33 -6.42 -2.09
N LEU A 73 -3.65 -6.63 -3.21
CA LEU A 73 -3.20 -5.58 -4.12
C LEU A 73 -3.71 -5.82 -5.55
N ILE A 74 -3.89 -4.73 -6.29
CA ILE A 74 -4.01 -4.76 -7.74
C ILE A 74 -2.63 -5.04 -8.32
N GLN A 75 -2.53 -5.99 -9.25
CA GLN A 75 -1.34 -6.21 -10.06
C GLN A 75 -1.49 -5.52 -11.41
N THR A 76 -0.45 -4.85 -11.88
CA THR A 76 -0.42 -4.21 -13.19
C THR A 76 0.89 -4.50 -13.93
N SER A 77 0.84 -4.50 -15.25
CA SER A 77 2.02 -4.56 -16.10
C SER A 77 2.63 -3.18 -16.38
N ALA A 78 1.99 -2.09 -15.98
CA ALA A 78 2.58 -0.76 -16.03
C ALA A 78 3.95 -0.73 -15.34
N SER A 79 4.94 -0.10 -15.95
CA SER A 79 6.29 -0.04 -15.39
C SER A 79 6.31 0.76 -14.09
N ILE A 80 6.51 0.06 -12.98
CA ILE A 80 6.66 0.65 -11.64
C ILE A 80 8.15 0.65 -11.29
N ASN A 81 8.68 1.85 -11.03
CA ASN A 81 10.07 2.11 -10.69
C ASN A 81 10.14 2.94 -9.40
N PRO A 82 11.31 2.99 -8.73
CA PRO A 82 11.52 3.89 -7.59
C PRO A 82 11.10 5.33 -7.94
N GLY A 83 10.21 5.91 -7.11
CA GLY A 83 9.61 7.23 -7.31
C GLY A 83 8.17 7.20 -7.84
N ASN A 84 7.65 6.06 -8.33
CA ASN A 84 6.22 5.91 -8.61
C ASN A 84 5.41 5.53 -7.34
N SER A 85 6.07 5.04 -6.29
CA SER A 85 5.41 4.72 -5.01
C SER A 85 4.71 5.93 -4.41
N GLY A 86 3.48 5.73 -3.95
CA GLY A 86 2.59 6.79 -3.50
C GLY A 86 1.90 7.56 -4.63
N GLY A 87 2.30 7.33 -5.90
CA GLY A 87 1.64 7.85 -7.08
C GLY A 87 0.32 7.14 -7.38
N GLY A 88 -0.50 7.74 -8.24
CA GLY A 88 -1.78 7.17 -8.64
C GLY A 88 -1.65 6.13 -9.76
N LEU A 89 -2.47 5.07 -9.66
CA LEU A 89 -2.81 4.19 -10.78
C LEU A 89 -4.20 4.60 -11.28
N PHE A 90 -4.33 4.88 -12.57
CA PHE A 90 -5.54 5.44 -13.18
C PHE A 90 -6.08 4.51 -14.26
N ASP A 91 -7.40 4.53 -14.45
CA ASP A 91 -8.07 3.90 -15.58
C ASP A 91 -7.98 4.76 -16.86
N GLN A 92 -8.54 4.26 -17.95
CA GLN A 92 -8.59 4.96 -19.24
C GLN A 92 -9.41 6.27 -19.22
N TYR A 93 -10.20 6.52 -18.18
CA TYR A 93 -11.01 7.72 -18.01
C TYR A 93 -10.38 8.74 -17.07
N GLY A 94 -9.23 8.42 -16.49
CA GLY A 94 -8.52 9.25 -15.52
C GLY A 94 -9.05 9.15 -14.09
N HIS A 95 -9.81 8.10 -13.78
CA HIS A 95 -10.21 7.81 -12.40
C HIS A 95 -9.11 7.06 -11.66
N LEU A 96 -8.91 7.41 -10.41
CA LEU A 96 -7.96 6.72 -9.52
C LEU A 96 -8.49 5.33 -9.17
N ILE A 97 -7.81 4.29 -9.60
CA ILE A 97 -8.13 2.89 -9.30
C ILE A 97 -7.20 2.27 -8.26
N GLY A 98 -6.07 2.92 -7.96
CA GLY A 98 -5.16 2.47 -6.91
C GLY A 98 -4.06 3.46 -6.60
N MET A 99 -3.35 3.21 -5.50
CA MET A 99 -2.13 3.90 -5.12
C MET A 99 -0.94 2.94 -5.27
N VAL A 100 0.03 3.32 -6.08
CA VAL A 100 1.20 2.50 -6.41
C VAL A 100 2.04 2.24 -5.15
N VAL A 101 2.41 0.98 -4.91
CA VAL A 101 3.39 0.59 -3.90
C VAL A 101 4.69 0.17 -4.55
N ALA A 102 5.82 0.45 -3.88
CA ALA A 102 7.12 -0.02 -4.35
C ALA A 102 7.15 -1.54 -4.39
N LYS A 103 7.83 -2.09 -5.39
CA LYS A 103 8.21 -3.51 -5.38
C LYS A 103 9.03 -3.80 -4.13
N SER A 104 8.75 -4.92 -3.47
CA SER A 104 9.67 -5.51 -2.51
C SER A 104 11.05 -5.67 -3.17
N SER A 105 12.09 -5.19 -2.51
CA SER A 105 13.48 -5.36 -2.95
C SER A 105 13.79 -6.86 -3.09
N GLY A 106 13.90 -7.35 -4.32
CA GLY A 106 14.23 -8.75 -4.61
C GLY A 106 13.54 -9.35 -5.84
N SER A 107 12.54 -8.72 -6.43
CA SER A 107 11.97 -9.16 -7.70
C SER A 107 12.42 -8.24 -8.84
N ASP A 108 13.56 -8.55 -9.46
CA ASP A 108 14.01 -7.95 -10.74
C ASP A 108 13.11 -8.37 -11.93
N VAL A 109 11.85 -8.75 -11.65
CA VAL A 109 10.91 -9.18 -12.69
C VAL A 109 10.24 -7.94 -13.25
N GLU A 110 10.54 -7.59 -14.46
CA GLU A 110 9.84 -6.56 -15.23
C GLU A 110 8.36 -6.93 -15.42
N GLY A 111 7.47 -5.93 -15.43
CA GLY A 111 6.04 -6.14 -15.67
C GLY A 111 5.23 -6.62 -14.44
N LEU A 112 5.82 -6.56 -13.24
CA LEU A 112 5.11 -6.80 -11.98
C LEU A 112 5.07 -5.51 -11.16
N GLY A 113 4.02 -4.74 -11.35
CA GLY A 113 3.67 -3.58 -10.51
C GLY A 113 2.51 -3.90 -9.58
N PHE A 114 2.46 -3.23 -8.44
CA PHE A 114 1.38 -3.41 -7.46
C PHE A 114 0.82 -2.05 -7.01
N ALA A 115 -0.47 -2.04 -6.71
CA ALA A 115 -1.14 -0.87 -6.18
C ALA A 115 -2.18 -1.26 -5.11
N ILE A 116 -2.31 -0.45 -4.08
CA ILE A 116 -3.37 -0.56 -3.08
C ILE A 116 -4.67 -0.13 -3.77
N PRO A 117 -5.75 -0.94 -3.71
CA PRO A 117 -7.03 -0.58 -4.32
C PRO A 117 -7.56 0.78 -3.84
N ALA A 118 -8.15 1.55 -4.74
CA ALA A 118 -8.58 2.93 -4.47
C ALA A 118 -9.67 3.02 -3.39
N ASP A 119 -10.54 2.03 -3.27
CA ASP A 119 -11.54 1.92 -2.20
C ASP A 119 -10.88 1.72 -0.83
N THR A 120 -9.84 0.90 -0.74
CA THR A 120 -9.03 0.73 0.47
C THR A 120 -8.33 2.04 0.83
N VAL A 121 -7.68 2.70 -0.13
CA VAL A 121 -7.03 4.02 0.08
C VAL A 121 -8.04 5.04 0.59
N SER A 122 -9.21 5.14 -0.04
CA SER A 122 -10.27 6.07 0.34
C SER A 122 -10.78 5.82 1.77
N LYS A 123 -11.06 4.57 2.11
CA LYS A 123 -11.54 4.16 3.43
C LYS A 123 -10.51 4.48 4.53
N VAL A 124 -9.25 4.11 4.30
CA VAL A 124 -8.16 4.36 5.25
C VAL A 124 -7.90 5.85 5.40
N ALA A 125 -7.76 6.59 4.29
CA ALA A 125 -7.51 8.03 4.32
C ALA A 125 -8.63 8.79 5.06
N LYS A 126 -9.89 8.44 4.82
CA LYS A 126 -11.04 9.03 5.53
C LYS A 126 -10.94 8.79 7.04
N SER A 127 -10.66 7.55 7.46
CA SER A 127 -10.51 7.22 8.88
C SER A 127 -9.34 7.98 9.52
N LEU A 128 -8.20 8.08 8.82
CA LEU A 128 -7.03 8.85 9.29
C LEU A 128 -7.34 10.34 9.45
N ILE A 129 -8.16 10.92 8.55
CA ILE A 129 -8.57 12.33 8.63
C ILE A 129 -9.52 12.55 9.81
N GLU A 130 -10.49 11.66 10.01
CA GLU A 130 -11.53 11.80 11.02
C GLU A 130 -11.05 11.47 12.42
N HIS A 131 -10.17 10.47 12.57
CA HIS A 131 -9.82 9.90 13.88
C HIS A 131 -8.32 9.96 14.20
N GLY A 132 -7.45 10.16 13.20
CA GLY A 132 -6.00 10.04 13.36
C GLY A 132 -5.47 8.61 13.35
N TYR A 133 -6.35 7.61 13.23
CA TYR A 133 -6.03 6.18 13.13
C TYR A 133 -7.13 5.46 12.34
N VAL A 134 -6.88 4.21 11.94
CA VAL A 134 -7.90 3.38 11.25
C VAL A 134 -8.85 2.80 12.29
N ALA A 135 -10.07 3.34 12.35
CA ALA A 135 -11.13 2.86 13.23
C ALA A 135 -11.64 1.46 12.81
N ASP A 136 -12.32 0.79 13.74
CA ASP A 136 -12.99 -0.51 13.54
C ASP A 136 -12.06 -1.67 13.13
N ARG A 137 -10.74 -1.51 13.31
CA ARG A 137 -9.79 -2.60 13.14
C ARG A 137 -9.77 -3.46 14.40
N PRO A 138 -10.10 -4.75 14.32
CA PRO A 138 -10.06 -5.62 15.48
C PRO A 138 -8.62 -5.75 16.00
N VAL A 139 -8.45 -5.57 17.31
CA VAL A 139 -7.16 -5.72 17.99
C VAL A 139 -7.33 -6.76 19.07
N ALA A 140 -6.47 -7.75 19.11
CA ALA A 140 -6.51 -8.78 20.16
C ALA A 140 -6.10 -8.24 21.55
N GLY A 141 -5.48 -7.04 21.59
CA GLY A 141 -5.04 -6.41 22.85
C GLY A 141 -3.93 -7.18 23.55
N ILE A 142 -3.20 -8.00 22.83
CA ILE A 142 -2.06 -8.78 23.35
C ILE A 142 -0.77 -8.29 22.73
N THR A 143 0.30 -8.32 23.50
CA THR A 143 1.66 -8.15 22.99
C THR A 143 2.26 -9.54 22.79
N ILE A 144 2.81 -9.80 21.62
CA ILE A 144 3.52 -11.04 21.34
C ILE A 144 5.02 -10.79 21.21
N VAL A 145 5.81 -11.78 21.55
CA VAL A 145 7.25 -11.86 21.26
C VAL A 145 7.53 -13.14 20.51
N ASP A 146 8.24 -13.01 19.40
CA ASP A 146 8.68 -14.16 18.61
C ASP A 146 10.14 -14.48 18.99
N LEU A 147 10.33 -15.61 19.64
CA LEU A 147 11.64 -16.11 20.07
C LEU A 147 12.16 -17.07 19.01
N THR A 148 12.98 -16.57 18.11
CA THR A 148 13.40 -17.28 16.90
C THR A 148 14.61 -18.18 17.13
N ASP A 149 15.37 -17.98 18.20
CA ASP A 149 16.51 -18.82 18.54
C ASP A 149 16.57 -19.20 20.03
N ALA A 150 17.45 -20.13 20.34
CA ALA A 150 17.61 -20.67 21.71
C ALA A 150 18.16 -19.64 22.72
N ASN A 151 18.93 -18.64 22.28
CA ASN A 151 19.45 -17.60 23.18
C ASN A 151 18.33 -16.66 23.58
N ASP A 152 17.45 -16.30 22.64
CA ASP A 152 16.26 -15.51 22.90
C ASP A 152 15.34 -16.24 23.88
N ALA A 153 15.06 -17.53 23.64
CA ALA A 153 14.26 -18.36 24.53
C ALA A 153 14.85 -18.38 25.96
N MET A 154 16.15 -18.57 26.08
CA MET A 154 16.85 -18.58 27.38
C MET A 154 16.77 -17.22 28.09
N GLN A 155 16.87 -16.11 27.36
CA GLN A 155 16.76 -14.76 27.92
C GLN A 155 15.35 -14.48 28.48
N TYR A 156 14.32 -15.06 27.90
CA TYR A 156 12.94 -14.99 28.39
C TYR A 156 12.56 -16.11 29.37
N GLY A 157 13.50 -17.00 29.71
CA GLY A 157 13.30 -18.07 30.70
C GLY A 157 12.39 -19.18 30.20
N VAL A 158 12.33 -19.43 28.89
CA VAL A 158 11.55 -20.50 28.27
C VAL A 158 12.48 -21.48 27.55
N ASP A 159 12.04 -22.73 27.45
CA ASP A 159 12.88 -23.83 26.92
C ASP A 159 12.75 -24.04 25.42
N LEU A 160 11.74 -23.44 24.79
CA LEU A 160 11.41 -23.63 23.37
C LEU A 160 11.36 -22.30 22.63
N THR A 161 11.75 -22.31 21.37
CA THR A 161 11.50 -21.21 20.43
C THR A 161 10.03 -21.19 20.04
N GLY A 162 9.52 -20.01 19.68
CA GLY A 162 8.13 -19.83 19.25
C GLY A 162 7.56 -18.47 19.60
N VAL A 163 6.27 -18.33 19.36
CA VAL A 163 5.54 -17.09 19.64
C VAL A 163 4.93 -17.17 21.05
N TYR A 164 5.27 -16.21 21.89
CA TYR A 164 4.78 -16.09 23.25
C TYR A 164 3.96 -14.82 23.43
N ILE A 165 2.96 -14.89 24.30
CA ILE A 165 2.22 -13.71 24.76
C ILE A 165 3.03 -13.07 25.89
N LYS A 166 3.29 -11.78 25.77
CA LYS A 166 3.90 -10.96 26.80
C LYS A 166 2.81 -10.08 27.41
N ASP A 167 2.68 -10.16 28.73
CA ASP A 167 1.79 -9.29 29.51
C ASP A 167 2.29 -7.85 29.55
#